data_164c8e57bbe2fa494c346cb8914bed55
#
_entry.id   164c8e57bbe2fa494c346cb8914bed55
#
_cell.length_a   1.000
_cell.length_b   1.000
_cell.length_c   1.000
_cell.angle_alpha   90.00
_cell.angle_beta   90.00
_cell.angle_gamma   90.00
#
_symmetry.space_group_name_H-M   'P 1'
#
loop_
_entity.id
_entity.type
_entity.pdbx_description
1 polymer ?
#
loop_
_entity_poly.entity_id
_entity_poly.type
_entity_poly.pdbx_seq_one_letter_code
_entity_poly.pdbx_strand_id
1 'polypeptide(L)'
;MPIRGERGATLRRGRTMVRTDRTQAVEPMIKKEKRQMTPWVIYSKIITFWAPAILLTKLGGMPEAGMQQAWREKIALVSLIILVCGIVVYLTIFLTMTFCPESVSKTQSNIFQVNSTDKTAGVIGIRGIAYSTNEATWHGSVTFNITAGMDMTPYFSVPLPNECTSDKIKEFRASQYDVCSGDNGSGNCPLGNVDNGIENNNLKSLDDRPIGYDWSDVGSGYFVINGNVLNLTPYLMSVGREASGDMLDEAIFAAANNGLVDASLLFQRTAKMKAATACLIARFGAGQLAKDTPGCFAVNLFNYIALIIIGGIVLSRFIMAVIFQYFLSWQLVRRPPRSKVRPLSYNAAAPWAGKKPQTGAAAGKIGKGDDDELYTIMLVTCYSEGEESIRGTCDSLCGTTFSDSHKLLFIVADGIIKGSGNDRSTPDICIDLIEQEESFRDPQPCSYLAVAAGSKQHNMAKVYCGHYVVGEHRTPCLIVIKCGAPEEQDAAKPGNRGKRDSQMILMNFFSNVVHNERMVPLEYDLFRKVHFLMNVTPDLFEIVLMVDADTKVYEDSLRLLVNCMNNDQLIMGLCGETKIANKRDSWVTAIQVFEYYISHHLSKAFESVFGGVT
;
A
#
# COMPACT_ATOMS: atom_id res chain seq x y z
N MET A 1 6.95 -18.39 54.42
CA MET A 1 5.55 -18.01 54.39
C MET A 1 4.96 -18.56 53.09
N PRO A 2 4.04 -19.52 53.13
CA PRO A 2 3.44 -20.07 51.90
C PRO A 2 2.26 -19.22 51.51
N ILE A 3 2.23 -18.84 50.23
CA ILE A 3 1.13 -18.11 49.56
C ILE A 3 -0.02 -19.13 49.36
N ARG A 4 -1.13 -18.81 49.99
CA ARG A 4 -2.40 -19.54 49.94
C ARG A 4 -2.99 -19.41 48.55
N GLY A 5 -3.11 -20.55 47.82
CA GLY A 5 -3.83 -20.63 46.55
C GLY A 5 -5.31 -20.37 46.77
N GLU A 6 -5.83 -19.39 46.11
CA GLU A 6 -7.29 -19.20 45.96
C GLU A 6 -7.85 -20.30 45.09
N ARG A 7 -8.79 -21.02 45.66
CA ARG A 7 -9.58 -22.05 44.96
C ARG A 7 -10.46 -21.38 43.92
N GLY A 8 -10.26 -21.73 42.67
CA GLY A 8 -11.10 -21.32 41.57
C GLY A 8 -12.59 -21.52 41.87
N ALA A 9 -13.35 -20.50 41.74
CA ALA A 9 -14.80 -20.53 41.83
C ALA A 9 -15.32 -21.42 40.70
N THR A 10 -15.86 -22.58 41.05
CA THR A 10 -16.61 -23.41 40.13
C THR A 10 -17.82 -22.65 39.63
N LEU A 11 -17.85 -22.31 38.36
CA LEU A 11 -19.01 -21.76 37.66
C LEU A 11 -20.21 -22.69 37.91
N ARG A 12 -21.16 -22.26 38.71
CA ARG A 12 -22.43 -22.97 38.94
C ARG A 12 -23.20 -23.02 37.62
N ARG A 13 -23.24 -24.22 37.04
CA ARG A 13 -24.11 -24.58 35.94
C ARG A 13 -25.55 -24.22 36.29
N GLY A 14 -26.21 -23.37 35.52
CA GLY A 14 -27.64 -23.07 35.69
C GLY A 14 -28.01 -21.59 35.85
N ARG A 15 -27.04 -20.71 36.02
CA ARG A 15 -27.26 -19.28 35.82
C ARG A 15 -26.66 -18.85 34.49
N THR A 16 -27.25 -19.33 33.41
CA THR A 16 -26.96 -18.77 32.11
C THR A 16 -27.48 -17.34 32.12
N MET A 17 -26.56 -16.39 32.29
CA MET A 17 -26.78 -14.94 32.13
C MET A 17 -27.42 -14.58 30.78
N VAL A 18 -27.46 -15.54 29.89
CA VAL A 18 -27.91 -15.36 28.51
C VAL A 18 -29.43 -15.33 28.38
N ARG A 19 -30.20 -15.93 29.31
CA ARG A 19 -31.65 -16.07 29.11
C ARG A 19 -32.49 -14.94 29.65
N THR A 20 -32.05 -14.25 30.67
CA THR A 20 -32.70 -13.04 31.16
C THR A 20 -32.56 -11.87 30.17
N ASP A 21 -31.46 -11.84 29.42
CA ASP A 21 -31.24 -10.75 28.45
C ASP A 21 -31.92 -10.95 27.10
N ARG A 22 -32.29 -12.20 26.75
CA ARG A 22 -33.04 -12.49 25.50
C ARG A 22 -34.52 -12.18 25.57
N THR A 23 -35.10 -12.09 26.76
CA THR A 23 -36.52 -11.75 26.96
C THR A 23 -36.75 -10.27 27.29
N GLN A 24 -35.73 -9.52 27.62
CA GLN A 24 -35.82 -8.07 27.59
C GLN A 24 -35.89 -7.66 26.14
N ALA A 25 -37.02 -7.12 25.71
CA ALA A 25 -37.09 -6.41 24.44
C ALA A 25 -35.84 -5.53 24.35
N VAL A 26 -34.91 -5.86 23.43
CA VAL A 26 -33.82 -4.99 23.12
C VAL A 26 -34.49 -3.74 22.60
N GLU A 27 -34.66 -2.75 23.47
CA GLU A 27 -34.97 -1.41 23.01
C GLU A 27 -33.98 -1.13 21.86
N PRO A 28 -34.48 -0.65 20.73
CA PRO A 28 -33.62 -0.43 19.60
C PRO A 28 -32.48 0.48 20.08
N MET A 29 -31.28 -0.07 20.26
CA MET A 29 -30.06 0.67 20.52
C MET A 29 -29.64 1.48 19.28
N ILE A 30 -30.62 2.01 18.57
CA ILE A 30 -30.48 3.15 17.70
C ILE A 30 -30.78 4.38 18.58
N LYS A 31 -30.04 4.56 19.68
CA LYS A 31 -29.68 5.91 20.09
C LYS A 31 -29.03 6.47 18.84
N LYS A 32 -29.66 7.45 18.19
CA LYS A 32 -28.97 8.36 17.27
C LYS A 32 -27.77 8.87 18.07
N GLU A 33 -26.63 8.19 17.95
CA GLU A 33 -25.38 8.68 18.49
C GLU A 33 -25.25 10.09 17.93
N LYS A 34 -25.29 11.07 18.80
CA LYS A 34 -24.88 12.44 18.46
C LYS A 34 -23.48 12.26 17.92
N ARG A 35 -23.33 12.29 16.58
CA ARG A 35 -22.05 12.14 15.91
C ARG A 35 -21.08 13.10 16.55
N GLN A 36 -20.16 12.56 17.33
CA GLN A 36 -19.12 13.35 17.95
C GLN A 36 -18.29 14.00 16.83
N MET A 37 -18.04 15.30 16.97
CA MET A 37 -17.22 16.07 16.04
C MET A 37 -15.76 15.68 16.26
N THR A 38 -15.34 14.56 15.66
CA THR A 38 -13.94 14.14 15.69
C THR A 38 -13.08 15.07 14.82
N PRO A 39 -11.78 15.21 15.08
CA PRO A 39 -10.86 16.00 14.25
C PRO A 39 -10.93 15.60 12.78
N TRP A 40 -11.15 14.32 12.48
CA TRP A 40 -11.32 13.80 11.12
C TRP A 40 -12.58 14.35 10.43
N VAL A 41 -13.69 14.39 11.13
CA VAL A 41 -14.95 14.96 10.61
C VAL A 41 -14.81 16.46 10.35
N ILE A 42 -14.07 17.18 11.19
CA ILE A 42 -13.77 18.61 10.99
C ILE A 42 -12.92 18.79 9.74
N TYR A 43 -11.83 18.04 9.61
CA TYR A 43 -10.95 18.07 8.45
C TYR A 43 -11.72 17.78 7.15
N SER A 44 -12.57 16.74 7.13
CA SER A 44 -13.37 16.38 5.95
C SER A 44 -14.33 17.48 5.52
N LYS A 45 -14.91 18.23 6.47
CA LYS A 45 -15.77 19.39 6.18
C LYS A 45 -14.97 20.60 5.64
N ILE A 46 -13.77 20.83 6.18
CA ILE A 46 -12.89 21.90 5.72
C ILE A 46 -12.48 21.67 4.25
N ILE A 47 -11.97 20.47 3.94
CA ILE A 47 -11.53 20.14 2.57
C ILE A 47 -12.69 20.18 1.57
N THR A 48 -13.92 19.87 2.00
CA THR A 48 -15.10 19.83 1.13
C THR A 48 -16.03 21.02 1.35
N PHE A 49 -15.53 22.18 1.84
CA PHE A 49 -16.34 23.37 2.08
C PHE A 49 -17.04 23.87 0.82
N TRP A 50 -16.42 23.68 -0.36
CA TRP A 50 -16.95 24.04 -1.68
C TRP A 50 -18.15 23.20 -2.11
N ALA A 51 -18.46 22.08 -1.46
CA ALA A 51 -19.59 21.20 -1.74
C ALA A 51 -20.62 21.25 -0.59
N PRO A 52 -21.51 22.25 -0.54
CA PRO A 52 -22.55 22.35 0.48
C PRO A 52 -23.55 21.20 0.35
N ALA A 53 -24.26 20.89 1.45
CA ALA A 53 -25.22 19.78 1.51
C ALA A 53 -26.29 19.82 0.40
N ILE A 54 -26.72 21.02 0.02
CA ILE A 54 -27.71 21.22 -1.04
C ILE A 54 -27.18 20.74 -2.41
N LEU A 55 -25.91 20.97 -2.68
CA LEU A 55 -25.28 20.53 -3.93
C LEU A 55 -25.16 19.00 -3.96
N LEU A 56 -24.78 18.39 -2.85
CA LEU A 56 -24.68 16.94 -2.73
C LEU A 56 -26.04 16.24 -2.82
N THR A 57 -27.10 16.88 -2.33
CA THR A 57 -28.47 16.34 -2.45
C THR A 57 -28.98 16.44 -3.88
N LYS A 58 -28.88 17.61 -4.53
CA LYS A 58 -29.48 17.86 -5.84
C LYS A 58 -28.68 17.32 -7.02
N LEU A 59 -27.35 17.49 -7.02
CA LEU A 59 -26.45 17.05 -8.09
C LEU A 59 -25.80 15.70 -7.77
N GLY A 60 -25.47 15.43 -6.50
CA GLY A 60 -24.82 14.21 -6.09
C GLY A 60 -25.75 13.02 -5.83
N GLY A 61 -27.08 13.24 -5.83
CA GLY A 61 -28.06 12.17 -5.54
C GLY A 61 -27.95 11.58 -4.15
N MET A 62 -27.42 12.34 -3.16
CA MET A 62 -27.17 11.87 -1.79
C MET A 62 -28.12 12.55 -0.80
N PRO A 63 -29.35 12.02 -0.60
CA PRO A 63 -30.32 12.66 0.29
C PRO A 63 -29.98 12.50 1.78
N GLU A 64 -29.27 11.44 2.17
CA GLU A 64 -28.98 11.14 3.56
C GLU A 64 -27.70 11.81 4.06
N ALA A 65 -27.75 12.41 5.26
CA ALA A 65 -26.60 13.04 5.89
C ALA A 65 -25.42 12.07 6.13
N GLY A 66 -25.74 10.76 6.29
CA GLY A 66 -24.73 9.71 6.40
C GLY A 66 -23.92 9.51 5.13
N MET A 67 -24.58 9.44 3.98
CA MET A 67 -23.96 9.31 2.66
C MET A 67 -23.11 10.53 2.31
N GLN A 68 -23.62 11.74 2.60
CA GLN A 68 -22.87 12.98 2.39
C GLN A 68 -21.59 13.03 3.21
N GLN A 69 -21.65 12.61 4.48
CA GLN A 69 -20.46 12.55 5.34
C GLN A 69 -19.46 11.50 4.86
N ALA A 70 -19.91 10.32 4.47
CA ALA A 70 -19.05 9.27 3.90
C ALA A 70 -18.35 9.74 2.61
N TRP A 71 -19.05 10.48 1.76
CA TRP A 71 -18.45 11.09 0.56
C TRP A 71 -17.38 12.13 0.93
N ARG A 72 -17.67 13.01 1.91
CA ARG A 72 -16.70 14.00 2.40
C ARG A 72 -15.44 13.36 2.95
N GLU A 73 -15.58 12.27 3.69
CA GLU A 73 -14.45 11.53 4.25
C GLU A 73 -13.61 10.85 3.17
N LYS A 74 -14.23 10.35 2.09
CA LYS A 74 -13.50 9.83 0.92
C LYS A 74 -12.67 10.91 0.23
N ILE A 75 -13.25 12.09 -0.01
CA ILE A 75 -12.53 13.23 -0.62
C ILE A 75 -11.39 13.70 0.29
N ALA A 76 -11.61 13.75 1.61
CA ALA A 76 -10.58 14.10 2.57
C ALA A 76 -9.41 13.09 2.56
N LEU A 77 -9.72 11.80 2.46
CA LEU A 77 -8.69 10.76 2.34
C LEU A 77 -7.87 10.91 1.05
N VAL A 78 -8.55 11.13 -0.09
CA VAL A 78 -7.87 11.36 -1.37
C VAL A 78 -6.98 12.62 -1.31
N SER A 79 -7.46 13.71 -0.70
CA SER A 79 -6.67 14.93 -0.52
C SER A 79 -5.42 14.71 0.31
N LEU A 80 -5.51 13.89 1.37
CA LEU A 80 -4.37 13.52 2.21
C LEU A 80 -3.34 12.68 1.41
N ILE A 81 -3.81 11.74 0.60
CA ILE A 81 -2.94 10.94 -0.27
C ILE A 81 -2.21 11.84 -1.28
N ILE A 82 -2.93 12.77 -1.94
CA ILE A 82 -2.32 13.72 -2.88
C ILE A 82 -1.28 14.59 -2.17
N LEU A 83 -1.57 15.06 -0.96
CA LEU A 83 -0.63 15.86 -0.16
C LEU A 83 0.66 15.07 0.13
N VAL A 84 0.53 13.83 0.62
CA VAL A 84 1.68 12.97 0.93
C VAL A 84 2.49 12.68 -0.34
N CYS A 85 1.82 12.34 -1.45
CA CYS A 85 2.49 12.14 -2.74
C CYS A 85 3.22 13.41 -3.20
N GLY A 86 2.60 14.58 -3.05
CA GLY A 86 3.22 15.87 -3.36
C GLY A 86 4.48 16.15 -2.53
N ILE A 87 4.44 15.84 -1.23
CA ILE A 87 5.61 15.95 -0.35
C ILE A 87 6.73 15.01 -0.81
N VAL A 88 6.42 13.77 -1.11
CA VAL A 88 7.42 12.79 -1.59
C VAL A 88 8.05 13.25 -2.91
N VAL A 89 7.24 13.71 -3.87
CA VAL A 89 7.74 14.24 -5.16
C VAL A 89 8.61 15.48 -4.93
N TYR A 90 8.21 16.37 -4.03
CA TYR A 90 9.02 17.53 -3.67
C TYR A 90 10.38 17.13 -3.10
N LEU A 91 10.39 16.24 -2.11
CA LEU A 91 11.62 15.78 -1.46
C LEU A 91 12.57 15.02 -2.41
N THR A 92 12.03 14.24 -3.34
CA THR A 92 12.85 13.41 -4.24
C THR A 92 13.34 14.15 -5.49
N ILE A 93 12.50 15.00 -6.08
CA ILE A 93 12.80 15.64 -7.36
C ILE A 93 13.17 17.13 -7.16
N PHE A 94 12.28 17.91 -6.54
CA PHE A 94 12.48 19.36 -6.45
C PHE A 94 13.59 19.77 -5.48
N LEU A 95 13.76 19.02 -4.39
CA LEU A 95 14.86 19.28 -3.46
C LEU A 95 16.21 19.11 -4.15
N THR A 96 16.36 18.05 -4.94
CA THR A 96 17.58 17.80 -5.72
C THR A 96 17.81 18.90 -6.76
N MET A 97 16.78 19.30 -7.49
CA MET A 97 16.89 20.39 -8.48
C MET A 97 17.25 21.74 -7.84
N THR A 98 16.84 21.97 -6.59
CA THR A 98 17.12 23.24 -5.90
C THR A 98 18.55 23.30 -5.36
N PHE A 99 19.07 22.20 -4.83
CA PHE A 99 20.38 22.16 -4.16
C PHE A 99 21.52 21.59 -5.03
N CYS A 100 21.19 20.87 -6.09
CA CYS A 100 22.17 20.30 -7.02
C CYS A 100 21.96 20.88 -8.43
N PRO A 101 22.56 22.04 -8.76
CA PRO A 101 22.51 22.59 -10.11
C PRO A 101 23.18 21.62 -11.10
N GLU A 102 22.66 21.58 -12.33
CA GLU A 102 23.07 20.61 -13.37
C GLU A 102 24.57 20.65 -13.74
N SER A 103 25.27 21.75 -13.47
CA SER A 103 26.67 21.95 -13.82
C SER A 103 27.64 20.99 -13.12
N VAL A 104 27.30 20.53 -11.91
CA VAL A 104 28.19 19.68 -11.08
C VAL A 104 28.02 18.19 -11.37
N SER A 105 26.82 17.76 -11.74
CA SER A 105 26.49 16.33 -11.85
C SER A 105 27.01 15.63 -13.12
N LYS A 106 27.19 16.35 -14.23
CA LYS A 106 27.50 15.73 -15.53
C LYS A 106 28.97 15.76 -15.94
N THR A 107 29.84 16.52 -15.25
CA THR A 107 31.14 16.88 -15.75
C THR A 107 32.32 16.35 -14.91
N GLN A 108 32.10 15.57 -13.87
CA GLN A 108 33.16 15.11 -12.95
C GLN A 108 34.30 14.33 -13.63
N SER A 109 34.04 13.70 -14.78
CA SER A 109 35.09 12.98 -15.54
C SER A 109 35.94 13.87 -16.46
N ASN A 110 35.52 15.10 -16.72
CA ASN A 110 36.13 16.00 -17.69
C ASN A 110 36.69 17.30 -17.09
N ILE A 111 36.81 17.40 -15.77
CA ILE A 111 37.31 18.61 -15.09
C ILE A 111 38.81 18.49 -14.91
N PHE A 112 39.57 19.56 -15.25
CA PHE A 112 40.96 19.67 -14.93
C PHE A 112 41.13 20.14 -13.48
N GLN A 113 41.63 19.28 -12.58
CA GLN A 113 41.81 19.64 -11.16
C GLN A 113 43.11 20.40 -10.94
N VAL A 114 43.03 21.59 -10.35
CA VAL A 114 44.15 22.47 -10.04
C VAL A 114 45.21 21.79 -9.15
N ASN A 115 44.79 20.96 -8.21
CA ASN A 115 45.62 20.28 -7.22
C ASN A 115 45.85 18.80 -7.51
N SER A 116 45.61 18.30 -8.73
CA SER A 116 45.95 16.93 -9.07
C SER A 116 47.47 16.73 -8.96
N THR A 117 47.88 15.54 -8.49
CA THR A 117 49.31 15.15 -8.41
C THR A 117 50.03 15.19 -9.76
N ASP A 118 49.31 15.25 -10.86
CA ASP A 118 49.80 15.54 -12.21
C ASP A 118 49.89 17.06 -12.42
N LYS A 119 50.70 17.72 -11.59
CA LYS A 119 51.06 19.11 -11.79
C LYS A 119 51.90 19.23 -13.05
N THR A 120 51.26 19.17 -14.22
CA THR A 120 51.87 19.65 -15.43
C THR A 120 51.98 21.16 -15.27
N ALA A 121 53.18 21.65 -14.92
CA ALA A 121 53.53 23.06 -15.00
C ALA A 121 53.09 23.53 -16.38
N GLY A 122 52.19 24.52 -16.42
CA GLY A 122 51.81 25.08 -17.71
C GLY A 122 50.31 25.00 -18.07
N VAL A 123 49.40 24.84 -17.10
CA VAL A 123 47.95 24.98 -17.33
C VAL A 123 47.41 26.21 -16.61
N ILE A 124 46.70 27.07 -17.33
CA ILE A 124 46.05 28.29 -16.81
C ILE A 124 44.57 28.26 -17.08
N GLY A 125 43.78 29.01 -16.30
CA GLY A 125 42.37 29.23 -16.49
C GLY A 125 42.08 30.53 -17.24
N ILE A 126 41.25 30.48 -18.27
CA ILE A 126 40.70 31.66 -18.91
C ILE A 126 39.20 31.44 -19.05
N ARG A 127 38.40 32.30 -18.43
CA ARG A 127 36.91 32.17 -18.35
C ARG A 127 36.50 30.77 -17.84
N GLY A 128 37.25 30.22 -16.91
CA GLY A 128 36.98 28.91 -16.32
C GLY A 128 37.35 27.71 -17.17
N ILE A 129 37.92 27.87 -18.35
CA ILE A 129 38.41 26.81 -19.25
C ILE A 129 39.93 26.68 -19.13
N ALA A 130 40.43 25.44 -19.17
CA ALA A 130 41.84 25.12 -19.06
C ALA A 130 42.55 25.32 -20.41
N TYR A 131 43.68 26.06 -20.38
CA TYR A 131 44.55 26.28 -21.52
C TYR A 131 45.97 25.84 -21.19
N SER A 132 46.63 25.22 -22.17
CA SER A 132 48.07 24.87 -22.07
C SER A 132 48.95 26.06 -22.40
N THR A 133 49.95 26.31 -21.57
CA THR A 133 50.99 27.33 -21.81
C THR A 133 52.28 26.76 -22.36
N ASN A 134 52.36 25.47 -22.70
CA ASN A 134 53.60 24.81 -23.14
C ASN A 134 54.15 25.41 -24.45
N GLU A 135 53.29 25.94 -25.31
CA GLU A 135 53.69 26.60 -26.57
C GLU A 135 53.35 28.11 -26.56
N ALA A 136 53.09 28.66 -25.39
CA ALA A 136 52.66 30.07 -25.26
C ALA A 136 53.82 31.02 -25.59
N THR A 137 53.55 32.00 -26.45
CA THR A 137 54.45 33.10 -26.77
C THR A 137 53.84 34.37 -26.20
N TRP A 138 54.33 34.82 -25.04
CA TRP A 138 53.81 36.03 -24.39
C TRP A 138 54.26 37.30 -25.12
N HIS A 139 53.33 37.99 -25.74
CA HIS A 139 53.58 39.30 -26.40
C HIS A 139 53.32 40.42 -25.40
N GLY A 140 54.39 41.01 -24.84
CA GLY A 140 54.32 42.16 -23.93
C GLY A 140 55.47 42.20 -22.94
N SER A 141 55.67 43.35 -22.28
CA SER A 141 56.71 43.58 -21.29
C SER A 141 56.41 43.01 -19.89
N VAL A 142 55.39 42.15 -19.77
CA VAL A 142 54.90 41.65 -18.48
C VAL A 142 55.38 40.23 -18.29
N THR A 143 56.20 40.02 -17.26
CA THR A 143 56.59 38.68 -16.79
C THR A 143 55.56 38.17 -15.81
N PHE A 144 54.82 37.15 -16.19
CA PHE A 144 53.84 36.50 -15.32
C PHE A 144 54.48 35.40 -14.50
N ASN A 145 54.29 35.42 -13.20
CA ASN A 145 54.64 34.29 -12.34
C ASN A 145 53.46 33.29 -12.37
N ILE A 146 53.44 32.44 -13.40
CA ILE A 146 52.31 31.55 -13.71
C ILE A 146 52.39 30.35 -12.78
N THR A 147 51.38 30.19 -11.95
CA THR A 147 51.12 28.97 -11.18
C THR A 147 50.09 28.09 -11.86
N ALA A 148 50.23 26.78 -11.76
CA ALA A 148 49.26 25.85 -12.36
C ALA A 148 47.82 26.15 -11.85
N GLY A 149 46.91 26.29 -12.80
CA GLY A 149 45.48 26.59 -12.49
C GLY A 149 45.19 28.06 -12.17
N MET A 150 46.17 28.97 -12.32
CA MET A 150 45.95 30.40 -12.10
C MET A 150 44.87 30.94 -13.05
N ASP A 151 43.93 31.70 -12.53
CA ASP A 151 42.95 32.39 -13.35
C ASP A 151 43.55 33.64 -14.00
N MET A 152 43.72 33.57 -15.31
CA MET A 152 44.25 34.66 -16.14
C MET A 152 43.19 35.53 -16.76
N THR A 153 41.88 35.23 -16.52
CA THR A 153 40.74 36.03 -17.03
C THR A 153 40.88 37.54 -16.73
N PRO A 154 41.38 37.97 -15.55
CA PRO A 154 41.55 39.39 -15.22
C PRO A 154 42.55 40.15 -16.10
N TYR A 155 43.41 39.47 -16.84
CA TYR A 155 44.41 40.09 -17.71
C TYR A 155 43.94 40.31 -19.15
N PHE A 156 42.74 39.82 -19.46
CA PHE A 156 42.08 39.97 -20.75
C PHE A 156 40.88 40.95 -20.68
N SER A 157 40.64 41.69 -21.76
CA SER A 157 39.36 42.37 -21.95
C SER A 157 38.31 41.34 -22.39
N VAL A 158 37.29 41.20 -21.61
CA VAL A 158 36.18 40.27 -21.87
C VAL A 158 35.00 41.09 -22.40
N PRO A 159 34.51 40.85 -23.64
CA PRO A 159 33.32 41.52 -24.14
C PRO A 159 32.10 41.25 -23.25
N LEU A 160 31.16 42.21 -23.23
CA LEU A 160 29.95 42.05 -22.37
C LEU A 160 29.15 40.81 -22.78
N PRO A 161 29.01 39.82 -21.89
CA PRO A 161 28.25 38.61 -22.20
C PRO A 161 26.78 38.92 -22.50
N ASN A 162 26.16 38.11 -23.34
CA ASN A 162 24.73 38.25 -23.68
C ASN A 162 23.83 38.17 -22.45
N GLU A 163 24.21 37.37 -21.45
CA GLU A 163 23.53 37.21 -20.17
C GLU A 163 23.46 38.52 -19.37
N CYS A 164 24.38 39.45 -19.62
CA CYS A 164 24.47 40.76 -18.96
C CYS A 164 23.72 41.87 -19.68
N THR A 165 23.18 41.64 -20.87
CA THR A 165 22.57 42.70 -21.73
C THR A 165 21.11 42.99 -21.37
N SER A 166 20.45 42.22 -20.53
CA SER A 166 19.07 42.40 -20.11
C SER A 166 18.89 43.74 -19.35
N ASP A 167 17.84 44.51 -19.66
CA ASP A 167 17.54 45.79 -19.01
C ASP A 167 17.36 45.70 -17.50
N LYS A 168 16.96 44.51 -16.99
CA LYS A 168 16.81 44.26 -15.55
C LYS A 168 18.13 44.05 -14.80
N ILE A 169 19.22 43.79 -15.54
CA ILE A 169 20.54 43.46 -15.00
C ILE A 169 21.51 44.61 -15.24
N LYS A 170 21.32 45.41 -16.28
CA LYS A 170 22.16 46.58 -16.58
C LYS A 170 22.23 47.61 -15.43
N GLU A 171 21.24 47.65 -14.54
CA GLU A 171 21.24 48.54 -13.38
C GLU A 171 22.30 48.20 -12.33
N PHE A 172 22.82 46.95 -12.34
CA PHE A 172 23.80 46.52 -11.36
C PHE A 172 25.23 46.88 -11.78
N ARG A 173 25.99 47.49 -10.89
CA ARG A 173 27.37 47.92 -11.13
C ARG A 173 28.27 46.72 -11.50
N ALA A 174 28.17 45.59 -10.80
CA ALA A 174 28.95 44.41 -11.07
C ALA A 174 28.73 43.83 -12.49
N SER A 175 27.51 43.99 -13.05
CA SER A 175 27.21 43.52 -14.41
C SER A 175 27.89 44.34 -15.51
N GLN A 176 28.14 45.61 -15.25
CA GLN A 176 28.79 46.55 -16.20
C GLN A 176 30.28 46.67 -15.99
N TYR A 177 30.81 46.11 -14.89
CA TYR A 177 32.25 46.19 -14.55
C TYR A 177 33.12 45.52 -15.61
N ASP A 178 34.06 46.29 -16.18
CA ASP A 178 35.11 45.73 -17.02
C ASP A 178 36.42 45.62 -16.20
N VAL A 179 36.99 44.42 -16.12
CA VAL A 179 38.17 44.11 -15.33
C VAL A 179 39.37 44.98 -15.74
N CYS A 180 39.43 45.40 -16.99
CA CYS A 180 40.51 46.16 -17.54
C CYS A 180 40.27 47.70 -17.61
N SER A 181 39.10 48.19 -17.30
CA SER A 181 38.81 49.61 -17.21
C SER A 181 39.29 50.14 -15.85
N GLY A 182 40.54 50.58 -15.77
CA GLY A 182 40.98 51.39 -14.63
C GLY A 182 40.18 52.69 -14.56
N ASP A 183 40.12 53.32 -13.38
CA ASP A 183 39.31 54.56 -13.07
C ASP A 183 39.52 55.77 -14.02
N ASN A 184 40.46 55.69 -14.97
CA ASN A 184 40.81 56.77 -15.89
C ASN A 184 40.53 56.47 -17.38
N GLY A 185 39.76 55.43 -17.71
CA GLY A 185 39.33 55.16 -19.09
C GLY A 185 40.47 54.73 -20.09
N SER A 186 41.68 54.52 -19.65
CA SER A 186 42.80 54.03 -20.45
C SER A 186 43.22 52.61 -20.00
N GLY A 187 42.24 51.73 -19.85
CA GLY A 187 42.51 50.32 -19.47
C GLY A 187 43.17 49.55 -20.61
N ASN A 188 44.46 49.48 -20.61
CA ASN A 188 45.18 48.51 -21.43
C ASN A 188 45.21 47.17 -20.71
N CYS A 189 44.34 46.24 -21.16
CA CYS A 189 44.51 44.85 -20.78
C CYS A 189 45.86 44.35 -21.35
N PRO A 190 46.78 43.87 -20.54
CA PRO A 190 48.11 43.47 -21.01
C PRO A 190 48.09 42.39 -22.07
N LEU A 191 47.04 41.55 -22.11
CA LEU A 191 46.88 40.49 -23.09
C LEU A 191 45.80 40.77 -24.16
N GLY A 192 45.24 41.97 -24.18
CA GLY A 192 44.27 42.39 -25.20
C GLY A 192 42.86 41.77 -25.01
N ASN A 193 42.11 41.72 -26.11
CA ASN A 193 40.80 41.04 -26.09
C ASN A 193 40.95 39.53 -25.92
N VAL A 194 40.08 38.88 -25.17
CA VAL A 194 40.22 37.44 -24.81
C VAL A 194 40.34 36.55 -26.05
N ASP A 195 39.53 36.75 -27.07
CA ASP A 195 39.51 35.89 -28.25
C ASP A 195 40.81 36.07 -29.07
N ASN A 196 41.19 37.30 -29.38
CA ASN A 196 42.44 37.61 -30.08
C ASN A 196 43.67 37.35 -29.21
N GLY A 197 43.57 37.55 -27.91
CA GLY A 197 44.68 37.33 -26.97
C GLY A 197 45.03 35.86 -26.80
N ILE A 198 44.04 34.95 -26.86
CA ILE A 198 44.27 33.52 -26.87
C ILE A 198 45.04 33.10 -28.11
N GLU A 199 44.63 33.57 -29.30
CA GLU A 199 45.30 33.30 -30.57
C GLU A 199 46.71 33.90 -30.62
N ASN A 200 46.84 35.18 -30.30
CA ASN A 200 48.11 35.93 -30.37
C ASN A 200 49.18 35.35 -29.42
N ASN A 201 48.79 34.81 -28.29
CA ASN A 201 49.73 34.18 -27.34
C ASN A 201 49.86 32.66 -27.52
N ASN A 202 49.30 32.09 -28.61
CA ASN A 202 49.36 30.70 -28.97
C ASN A 202 48.91 29.74 -27.82
N LEU A 203 47.81 30.12 -27.14
CA LEU A 203 47.24 29.37 -26.07
C LEU A 203 46.29 28.32 -26.64
N LYS A 204 46.50 27.03 -26.33
CA LYS A 204 45.67 25.93 -26.81
C LYS A 204 44.71 25.48 -25.72
N SER A 205 43.40 25.46 -26.02
CA SER A 205 42.40 24.88 -25.14
C SER A 205 42.67 23.38 -24.92
N LEU A 206 42.51 22.93 -23.70
CA LEU A 206 42.58 21.52 -23.34
C LEU A 206 41.17 20.88 -23.43
N ASP A 207 40.72 20.66 -24.67
CA ASP A 207 39.45 20.03 -24.98
C ASP A 207 38.23 20.73 -24.30
N ASP A 208 38.29 22.05 -24.13
CA ASP A 208 37.29 22.89 -23.44
C ASP A 208 36.95 22.41 -22.04
N ARG A 209 37.90 21.76 -21.35
CA ARG A 209 37.69 21.28 -19.98
C ARG A 209 37.64 22.45 -19.01
N PRO A 210 36.63 22.48 -18.13
CA PRO A 210 36.58 23.50 -17.08
C PRO A 210 37.66 23.21 -16.02
N ILE A 211 38.18 24.28 -15.40
CA ILE A 211 39.08 24.19 -14.26
C ILE A 211 38.28 23.78 -13.03
N GLY A 212 38.74 22.73 -12.32
CA GLY A 212 38.14 22.23 -11.08
C GLY A 212 38.87 22.73 -9.84
N TYR A 213 38.13 23.30 -8.91
CA TYR A 213 38.62 23.73 -7.61
C TYR A 213 38.11 22.79 -6.52
N ASP A 214 38.94 22.45 -5.56
CA ASP A 214 38.48 21.88 -4.30
C ASP A 214 38.04 23.01 -3.35
N TRP A 215 37.24 22.71 -2.37
CA TRP A 215 36.80 23.66 -1.35
C TRP A 215 37.97 24.36 -0.63
N SER A 216 39.11 23.66 -0.47
CA SER A 216 40.32 24.21 0.12
C SER A 216 41.04 25.23 -0.77
N ASP A 217 40.75 25.23 -2.07
CA ASP A 217 41.43 26.06 -3.06
C ASP A 217 40.67 27.36 -3.35
N VAL A 218 39.44 27.47 -2.84
CA VAL A 218 38.63 28.69 -2.95
C VAL A 218 39.19 29.70 -1.93
N GLY A 219 40.06 30.60 -2.38
CA GLY A 219 40.73 31.59 -1.54
C GLY A 219 39.92 32.86 -1.28
N SER A 220 40.48 33.82 -0.58
CA SER A 220 39.87 35.11 -0.33
C SER A 220 39.56 35.87 -1.63
N GLY A 221 38.37 36.36 -1.80
CA GLY A 221 37.90 37.00 -3.05
C GLY A 221 37.30 36.06 -4.09
N TYR A 222 37.41 34.75 -3.84
CA TYR A 222 36.73 33.72 -4.61
C TYR A 222 35.53 33.22 -3.81
N PHE A 223 34.41 33.01 -4.44
CA PHE A 223 33.28 32.29 -3.84
C PHE A 223 32.49 31.51 -4.88
N VAL A 224 31.70 30.58 -4.37
CA VAL A 224 30.94 29.64 -5.18
C VAL A 224 29.51 30.09 -5.31
N ILE A 225 29.00 30.09 -6.54
CA ILE A 225 27.57 30.27 -6.81
C ILE A 225 27.10 29.12 -7.70
N ASN A 226 26.18 28.32 -7.22
CA ASN A 226 25.61 27.17 -7.94
C ASN A 226 26.70 26.21 -8.53
N GLY A 227 27.75 25.95 -7.74
CA GLY A 227 28.84 25.08 -8.16
C GLY A 227 29.87 25.71 -9.09
N ASN A 228 29.69 26.97 -9.53
CA ASN A 228 30.68 27.70 -10.28
C ASN A 228 31.55 28.55 -9.33
N VAL A 229 32.82 28.52 -9.52
CA VAL A 229 33.81 29.32 -8.78
C VAL A 229 34.00 30.64 -9.50
N LEU A 230 33.76 31.75 -8.82
CA LEU A 230 33.87 33.09 -9.35
C LEU A 230 35.06 33.79 -8.69
N ASN A 231 35.88 34.47 -9.50
CA ASN A 231 36.95 35.31 -9.04
C ASN A 231 36.51 36.78 -9.07
N LEU A 232 36.06 37.29 -7.93
CA LEU A 232 35.67 38.68 -7.78
C LEU A 232 36.74 39.58 -7.17
N THR A 233 37.94 39.04 -6.96
CA THR A 233 39.10 39.80 -6.43
C THR A 233 39.36 41.11 -7.17
N PRO A 234 39.41 41.15 -8.53
CA PRO A 234 39.60 42.41 -9.25
C PRO A 234 38.48 43.42 -9.02
N TYR A 235 37.26 42.93 -8.99
CA TYR A 235 36.07 43.81 -8.74
C TYR A 235 36.13 44.40 -7.34
N LEU A 236 36.37 43.58 -6.32
CA LEU A 236 36.46 44.03 -4.94
C LEU A 236 37.63 44.99 -4.69
N MET A 237 38.76 44.81 -5.39
CA MET A 237 39.88 45.70 -5.31
C MET A 237 39.62 47.07 -5.96
N SER A 238 38.88 47.11 -7.09
CA SER A 238 38.63 48.37 -7.84
C SER A 238 37.55 49.22 -7.19
N VAL A 239 36.54 48.55 -6.60
CA VAL A 239 35.39 49.21 -6.02
C VAL A 239 35.60 49.64 -4.56
N GLY A 240 36.66 49.15 -3.92
CA GLY A 240 36.90 49.40 -2.50
C GLY A 240 35.95 48.60 -1.59
N ARG A 241 35.78 49.08 -0.33
CA ARG A 241 35.00 48.38 0.68
C ARG A 241 33.57 48.86 0.83
N GLU A 242 33.11 49.77 -0.03
CA GLU A 242 31.78 50.36 0.07
C GLU A 242 30.83 49.80 -1.01
N ALA A 243 29.74 49.20 -0.57
CA ALA A 243 28.67 48.77 -1.44
C ALA A 243 27.98 49.98 -2.07
N SER A 244 27.63 49.91 -3.36
CA SER A 244 26.99 51.02 -4.09
C SER A 244 25.52 51.25 -3.71
N GLY A 245 24.97 50.44 -2.81
CA GLY A 245 23.56 50.44 -2.44
C GLY A 245 22.68 49.64 -3.38
N ASP A 246 23.26 48.91 -4.38
CA ASP A 246 22.51 47.96 -5.16
C ASP A 246 22.50 46.57 -4.48
N MET A 247 21.41 45.80 -4.67
CA MET A 247 21.21 44.52 -4.01
C MET A 247 22.27 43.47 -4.38
N LEU A 248 22.85 43.59 -5.57
CA LEU A 248 23.86 42.66 -6.06
C LEU A 248 25.20 42.94 -5.39
N ASP A 249 25.61 44.20 -5.30
CA ASP A 249 26.82 44.62 -4.56
C ASP A 249 26.72 44.25 -3.09
N GLU A 250 25.58 44.54 -2.45
CA GLU A 250 25.36 44.13 -1.03
C GLU A 250 25.57 42.64 -0.84
N ALA A 251 25.08 41.78 -1.75
CA ALA A 251 25.27 40.34 -1.68
C ALA A 251 26.74 39.93 -1.90
N ILE A 252 27.43 40.56 -2.86
CA ILE A 252 28.86 40.30 -3.13
C ILE A 252 29.71 40.70 -1.91
N PHE A 253 29.49 41.88 -1.34
CA PHE A 253 30.23 42.35 -0.16
C PHE A 253 29.87 41.53 1.08
N ALA A 254 28.60 41.12 1.23
CA ALA A 254 28.20 40.25 2.32
C ALA A 254 28.89 38.86 2.22
N ALA A 255 29.04 38.31 1.02
CA ALA A 255 29.75 37.08 0.80
C ALA A 255 31.26 37.23 1.11
N ALA A 256 31.89 38.29 0.59
CA ALA A 256 33.31 38.55 0.78
C ALA A 256 33.68 38.86 2.24
N ASN A 257 32.91 39.71 2.92
CA ASN A 257 33.19 40.13 4.29
C ASN A 257 32.94 39.01 5.34
N ASN A 258 31.95 38.14 5.08
CA ASN A 258 31.66 37.02 5.98
C ASN A 258 32.49 35.78 5.68
N GLY A 259 33.40 35.84 4.69
CA GLY A 259 34.21 34.68 4.31
C GLY A 259 33.38 33.49 3.81
N LEU A 260 32.20 33.75 3.23
CA LEU A 260 31.31 32.71 2.71
C LEU A 260 31.92 32.07 1.49
N VAL A 261 32.33 30.82 1.62
CA VAL A 261 32.84 30.04 0.49
C VAL A 261 31.72 29.68 -0.48
N ASP A 262 30.54 29.28 0.03
CA ASP A 262 29.32 29.05 -0.75
C ASP A 262 28.31 30.18 -0.53
N ALA A 263 28.13 31.02 -1.54
CA ALA A 263 27.23 32.16 -1.53
C ALA A 263 25.91 31.89 -2.30
N SER A 264 25.67 30.67 -2.79
CA SER A 264 24.54 30.32 -3.66
C SER A 264 23.18 30.79 -3.11
N LEU A 265 22.93 30.65 -1.81
CA LEU A 265 21.68 31.07 -1.18
C LEU A 265 21.45 32.58 -1.20
N LEU A 266 22.53 33.40 -1.13
CA LEU A 266 22.41 34.85 -1.18
C LEU A 266 21.88 35.33 -2.55
N PHE A 267 22.31 34.66 -3.62
CA PHE A 267 21.98 35.04 -5.00
C PHE A 267 20.68 34.42 -5.51
N GLN A 268 20.02 33.55 -4.74
CA GLN A 268 18.71 32.96 -5.11
C GLN A 268 17.49 33.67 -4.50
N ARG A 269 17.68 34.71 -3.68
CA ARG A 269 16.60 35.37 -2.91
C ARG A 269 15.51 36.01 -3.78
N THR A 270 15.87 36.58 -4.92
CA THR A 270 14.91 37.26 -5.82
C THR A 270 15.09 36.83 -7.27
N ALA A 271 14.05 36.95 -8.08
CA ALA A 271 14.14 36.62 -9.51
C ALA A 271 15.17 37.50 -10.26
N LYS A 272 15.37 38.76 -9.84
CA LYS A 272 16.40 39.65 -10.38
C LYS A 272 17.80 39.15 -10.05
N MET A 273 18.04 38.75 -8.81
CA MET A 273 19.35 38.19 -8.40
C MET A 273 19.66 36.87 -9.09
N LYS A 274 18.65 36.01 -9.24
CA LYS A 274 18.82 34.77 -10.00
C LYS A 274 19.20 35.01 -11.46
N ALA A 275 18.62 36.02 -12.10
CA ALA A 275 19.00 36.42 -13.45
C ALA A 275 20.42 37.03 -13.49
N ALA A 276 20.79 37.84 -12.49
CA ALA A 276 22.13 38.41 -12.36
C ALA A 276 23.21 37.35 -12.12
N THR A 277 22.87 36.25 -11.52
CA THR A 277 23.81 35.12 -11.30
C THR A 277 24.39 34.58 -12.60
N ALA A 278 23.59 34.43 -13.65
CA ALA A 278 24.09 33.97 -14.96
C ALA A 278 25.09 34.97 -15.56
N CYS A 279 24.82 36.29 -15.42
CA CYS A 279 25.76 37.33 -15.82
C CYS A 279 27.08 37.28 -15.02
N LEU A 280 27.01 37.10 -13.67
CA LEU A 280 28.20 37.02 -12.84
C LEU A 280 29.07 35.78 -13.20
N ILE A 281 28.42 34.63 -13.43
CA ILE A 281 29.13 33.41 -13.83
C ILE A 281 29.81 33.61 -15.20
N ALA A 282 29.16 34.20 -16.18
CA ALA A 282 29.71 34.45 -17.50
C ALA A 282 30.86 35.44 -17.46
N ARG A 283 30.86 36.38 -16.49
CA ARG A 283 31.84 37.49 -16.42
C ARG A 283 33.03 37.15 -15.51
N PHE A 284 32.79 36.57 -14.35
CA PHE A 284 33.78 36.31 -13.30
C PHE A 284 34.08 34.84 -13.08
N GLY A 285 33.53 33.93 -13.91
CA GLY A 285 33.74 32.50 -13.77
C GLY A 285 35.21 32.10 -13.92
N ALA A 286 35.80 31.57 -12.87
CA ALA A 286 37.18 31.07 -12.83
C ALA A 286 37.25 29.55 -13.03
N GLY A 287 36.14 28.85 -12.82
CA GLY A 287 36.03 27.40 -12.97
C GLY A 287 34.81 26.80 -12.27
N GLN A 288 34.89 25.50 -12.01
CA GLN A 288 33.80 24.75 -11.34
C GLN A 288 34.34 24.03 -10.11
N LEU A 289 33.46 23.71 -9.16
CA LEU A 289 33.83 22.83 -8.06
C LEU A 289 34.00 21.40 -8.57
N ALA A 290 35.13 20.76 -8.19
CA ALA A 290 35.39 19.37 -8.49
C ALA A 290 34.63 18.40 -7.61
N LYS A 291 34.14 18.88 -6.45
CA LYS A 291 33.33 18.10 -5.50
C LYS A 291 31.96 18.69 -5.32
N ASP A 292 31.00 17.83 -5.01
CA ASP A 292 29.64 18.27 -4.71
C ASP A 292 29.60 19.33 -3.61
N THR A 293 28.68 20.29 -3.75
CA THR A 293 28.43 21.25 -2.68
C THR A 293 27.90 20.52 -1.43
N PRO A 294 28.17 21.01 -0.20
CA PRO A 294 27.65 20.38 1.03
C PRO A 294 26.14 20.18 1.00
N GLY A 295 25.39 21.10 0.38
CA GLY A 295 23.93 20.98 0.20
C GLY A 295 23.55 19.85 -0.73
N CYS A 296 24.25 19.70 -1.87
CA CYS A 296 24.02 18.61 -2.82
C CYS A 296 24.38 17.25 -2.20
N PHE A 297 25.51 17.16 -1.50
CA PHE A 297 25.88 15.95 -0.77
C PHE A 297 24.83 15.54 0.26
N ALA A 298 24.30 16.49 1.05
CA ALA A 298 23.26 16.21 2.05
C ALA A 298 21.97 15.72 1.41
N VAL A 299 21.53 16.30 0.29
CA VAL A 299 20.32 15.87 -0.43
C VAL A 299 20.51 14.49 -1.04
N ASN A 300 21.66 14.21 -1.67
CA ASN A 300 21.96 12.90 -2.22
C ASN A 300 22.02 11.84 -1.13
N LEU A 301 22.67 12.12 -0.01
CA LEU A 301 22.71 11.22 1.17
C LEU A 301 21.31 10.92 1.69
N PHE A 302 20.44 11.94 1.81
CA PHE A 302 19.05 11.77 2.21
C PHE A 302 18.29 10.86 1.23
N ASN A 303 18.44 11.07 -0.08
CA ASN A 303 17.78 10.25 -1.10
C ASN A 303 18.28 8.79 -1.05
N TYR A 304 19.58 8.55 -0.87
CA TYR A 304 20.09 7.19 -0.71
C TYR A 304 19.56 6.50 0.55
N ILE A 305 19.52 7.21 1.68
CA ILE A 305 18.97 6.68 2.93
C ILE A 305 17.48 6.36 2.76
N ALA A 306 16.70 7.27 2.16
CA ALA A 306 15.30 7.06 1.88
C ALA A 306 15.07 5.84 0.96
N LEU A 307 15.88 5.70 -0.09
CA LEU A 307 15.82 4.56 -1.01
C LEU A 307 16.12 3.23 -0.29
N ILE A 308 17.16 3.21 0.55
CA ILE A 308 17.54 2.02 1.33
C ILE A 308 16.43 1.63 2.31
N ILE A 309 15.84 2.60 3.01
CA ILE A 309 14.75 2.34 3.96
C ILE A 309 13.52 1.80 3.23
N ILE A 310 13.06 2.49 2.20
CA ILE A 310 11.86 2.09 1.44
C ILE A 310 12.10 0.75 0.75
N GLY A 311 13.24 0.60 0.06
CA GLY A 311 13.63 -0.63 -0.60
C GLY A 311 13.78 -1.79 0.38
N GLY A 312 14.37 -1.54 1.56
CA GLY A 312 14.50 -2.51 2.64
C GLY A 312 13.16 -3.00 3.18
N ILE A 313 12.19 -2.10 3.39
CA ILE A 313 10.82 -2.47 3.83
C ILE A 313 10.13 -3.33 2.78
N VAL A 314 10.16 -2.91 1.50
CA VAL A 314 9.52 -3.67 0.41
C VAL A 314 10.18 -5.03 0.24
N LEU A 315 11.51 -5.08 0.24
CA LEU A 315 12.28 -6.31 0.10
C LEU A 315 12.04 -7.27 1.27
N SER A 316 12.00 -6.76 2.51
CA SER A 316 11.73 -7.58 3.69
C SER A 316 10.34 -8.23 3.63
N ARG A 317 9.31 -7.46 3.23
CA ARG A 317 7.95 -8.00 3.01
C ARG A 317 7.94 -9.10 1.95
N PHE A 318 8.63 -8.89 0.85
CA PHE A 318 8.73 -9.87 -0.23
C PHE A 318 9.45 -11.15 0.25
N ILE A 319 10.60 -11.01 0.92
CA ILE A 319 11.37 -12.15 1.46
C ILE A 319 10.51 -12.94 2.45
N MET A 320 9.81 -12.27 3.37
CA MET A 320 8.93 -12.93 4.33
C MET A 320 7.79 -13.70 3.65
N ALA A 321 7.18 -13.11 2.61
CA ALA A 321 6.15 -13.80 1.83
C ALA A 321 6.71 -15.04 1.11
N VAL A 322 7.92 -14.96 0.57
CA VAL A 322 8.62 -16.11 -0.06
C VAL A 322 8.93 -17.19 0.98
N ILE A 323 9.43 -16.82 2.17
CA ILE A 323 9.68 -17.77 3.27
C ILE A 323 8.38 -18.48 3.66
N PHE A 324 7.28 -17.73 3.81
CA PHE A 324 5.99 -18.34 4.10
C PHE A 324 5.59 -19.34 3.02
N GLN A 325 5.61 -18.94 1.76
CA GLN A 325 5.12 -19.75 0.64
C GLN A 325 5.94 -21.04 0.43
N TYR A 326 7.26 -20.99 0.51
CA TYR A 326 8.12 -22.13 0.17
C TYR A 326 8.51 -22.99 1.37
N PHE A 327 8.56 -22.42 2.57
CA PHE A 327 9.01 -23.14 3.76
C PHE A 327 7.88 -23.43 4.75
N LEU A 328 7.17 -22.38 5.20
CA LEU A 328 6.16 -22.54 6.25
C LEU A 328 4.88 -23.18 5.70
N SER A 329 4.38 -22.71 4.57
CA SER A 329 3.17 -23.25 3.94
C SER A 329 3.33 -24.73 3.60
N TRP A 330 4.46 -25.13 3.02
CA TRP A 330 4.72 -26.54 2.71
C TRP A 330 4.67 -27.44 3.95
N GLN A 331 5.19 -26.98 5.08
CA GLN A 331 5.15 -27.73 6.33
C GLN A 331 3.72 -27.81 6.90
N LEU A 332 2.94 -26.74 6.79
CA LEU A 332 1.56 -26.67 7.30
C LEU A 332 0.58 -27.53 6.48
N VAL A 333 0.68 -27.51 5.16
CA VAL A 333 -0.25 -28.23 4.27
C VAL A 333 0.05 -29.74 4.17
N ARG A 334 1.21 -30.18 4.64
CA ARG A 334 1.60 -31.60 4.58
C ARG A 334 0.65 -32.44 5.41
N ARG A 335 0.30 -33.64 4.91
CA ARG A 335 -0.55 -34.57 5.64
C ARG A 335 0.05 -34.85 7.04
N PRO A 336 -0.71 -34.60 8.12
CA PRO A 336 -0.19 -34.82 9.48
C PRO A 336 0.17 -36.28 9.69
N PRO A 337 1.24 -36.58 10.44
CA PRO A 337 1.52 -37.95 10.82
C PRO A 337 0.37 -38.50 11.69
N ARG A 338 -0.01 -39.76 11.49
CA ARG A 338 -1.13 -40.44 12.19
C ARG A 338 -1.12 -40.26 13.72
N SER A 339 0.05 -40.06 14.31
CA SER A 339 0.20 -39.83 15.76
C SER A 339 -0.27 -38.45 16.22
N LYS A 340 -0.45 -37.49 15.30
CA LYS A 340 -0.94 -36.11 15.59
C LYS A 340 -2.44 -35.94 15.33
N VAL A 341 -3.03 -36.86 14.57
CA VAL A 341 -4.49 -36.88 14.41
C VAL A 341 -5.07 -37.27 15.77
N ARG A 342 -5.83 -36.39 16.39
CA ARG A 342 -6.54 -36.67 17.62
C ARG A 342 -7.44 -37.88 17.35
N PRO A 343 -7.32 -38.99 18.11
CA PRO A 343 -8.43 -39.93 18.16
C PRO A 343 -9.62 -39.12 18.67
N LEU A 344 -10.75 -39.14 17.95
CA LEU A 344 -12.02 -38.57 18.42
C LEU A 344 -12.18 -38.98 19.89
N SER A 345 -11.92 -38.03 20.80
CA SER A 345 -12.02 -38.28 22.22
C SER A 345 -13.51 -38.30 22.55
N TYR A 346 -14.08 -39.50 22.62
CA TYR A 346 -15.45 -39.71 23.11
C TYR A 346 -15.68 -39.08 24.50
N ASN A 347 -14.63 -38.69 25.20
CA ASN A 347 -14.71 -37.95 26.46
C ASN A 347 -15.04 -36.48 26.27
N ALA A 348 -14.92 -35.94 25.04
CA ALA A 348 -15.34 -34.58 24.68
C ALA A 348 -16.73 -34.56 24.01
N ALA A 349 -17.29 -35.74 23.70
CA ALA A 349 -18.65 -35.81 23.19
C ALA A 349 -19.63 -35.20 24.22
N ALA A 350 -20.62 -34.49 23.74
CA ALA A 350 -21.66 -33.93 24.61
C ALA A 350 -22.19 -35.02 25.57
N PRO A 351 -22.42 -34.70 26.86
CA PRO A 351 -22.82 -35.71 27.88
C PRO A 351 -24.09 -36.52 27.54
N TRP A 352 -24.84 -36.09 26.56
CA TRP A 352 -26.06 -36.69 26.05
C TRP A 352 -25.88 -37.47 24.75
N ALA A 353 -24.75 -37.31 24.05
CA ALA A 353 -24.40 -38.18 22.93
C ALA A 353 -24.21 -39.56 23.49
N GLY A 354 -25.19 -40.42 23.28
CA GLY A 354 -25.31 -41.73 23.93
C GLY A 354 -24.06 -42.55 23.88
N LYS A 355 -23.90 -43.48 24.81
CA LYS A 355 -22.80 -44.41 24.95
C LYS A 355 -22.32 -44.89 23.58
N LYS A 356 -20.98 -44.78 23.35
CA LYS A 356 -20.18 -45.34 22.26
C LYS A 356 -21.00 -45.79 21.04
N PRO A 357 -20.76 -45.26 19.84
CA PRO A 357 -21.19 -45.97 18.66
C PRO A 357 -20.69 -47.41 18.87
N GLN A 358 -21.60 -48.31 18.94
CA GLN A 358 -21.25 -49.73 19.02
C GLN A 358 -20.37 -50.01 17.82
N THR A 359 -19.13 -50.37 18.05
CA THR A 359 -18.29 -51.09 17.12
C THR A 359 -18.95 -52.45 16.84
N GLY A 360 -20.13 -52.40 16.30
CA GLY A 360 -20.95 -53.53 15.95
C GLY A 360 -21.27 -53.47 14.48
N ALA A 361 -20.68 -54.36 13.73
CA ALA A 361 -21.13 -55.06 12.51
C ALA A 361 -21.82 -54.28 11.37
N ALA A 362 -22.20 -53.04 11.54
CA ALA A 362 -22.73 -52.15 10.49
C ALA A 362 -21.74 -51.11 9.98
N ALA A 363 -20.52 -51.04 10.52
CA ALA A 363 -19.40 -50.39 9.83
C ALA A 363 -19.05 -51.28 8.63
N GLY A 364 -19.84 -51.16 7.57
CA GLY A 364 -19.49 -51.67 6.26
C GLY A 364 -18.06 -51.24 5.99
N LYS A 365 -17.23 -52.14 5.50
CA LYS A 365 -15.83 -52.02 5.16
C LYS A 365 -15.50 -50.63 4.62
N ILE A 366 -15.33 -49.66 5.52
CA ILE A 366 -14.76 -48.36 5.21
C ILE A 366 -13.31 -48.62 4.86
N GLY A 367 -12.95 -48.29 3.66
CA GLY A 367 -11.62 -48.58 3.12
C GLY A 367 -10.54 -48.03 4.05
N LYS A 368 -9.46 -48.77 4.19
CA LYS A 368 -8.30 -48.57 5.07
C LYS A 368 -7.61 -47.18 5.00
N GLY A 369 -8.28 -46.13 4.50
CA GLY A 369 -7.70 -44.81 4.24
C GLY A 369 -8.45 -43.60 4.82
N ASP A 370 -9.72 -43.72 5.18
CA ASP A 370 -10.61 -42.59 5.44
C ASP A 370 -10.90 -42.28 6.92
N ASP A 371 -10.49 -43.12 7.86
CA ASP A 371 -10.87 -43.01 9.28
C ASP A 371 -10.27 -41.79 10.04
N ASP A 372 -9.39 -41.02 9.40
CA ASP A 372 -8.63 -39.93 10.02
C ASP A 372 -9.08 -38.50 9.54
N GLU A 373 -10.10 -38.38 8.71
CA GLU A 373 -10.57 -37.09 8.21
C GLU A 373 -11.60 -36.43 9.16
N LEU A 374 -11.45 -35.10 9.40
CA LEU A 374 -12.39 -34.35 10.26
C LEU A 374 -13.70 -34.06 9.52
N TYR A 375 -14.82 -34.14 10.23
CA TYR A 375 -16.09 -33.77 9.67
C TYR A 375 -16.15 -32.27 9.38
N THR A 376 -16.46 -31.90 8.14
CA THR A 376 -16.41 -30.53 7.63
C THR A 376 -17.73 -30.12 7.00
N ILE A 377 -18.18 -28.90 7.28
CA ILE A 377 -19.35 -28.30 6.63
C ILE A 377 -18.86 -27.28 5.61
N MET A 378 -19.44 -27.34 4.42
CA MET A 378 -19.24 -26.36 3.35
C MET A 378 -20.49 -25.47 3.27
N LEU A 379 -20.41 -24.27 3.87
CA LEU A 379 -21.51 -23.30 3.90
C LEU A 379 -21.49 -22.42 2.66
N VAL A 380 -22.57 -22.48 1.87
CA VAL A 380 -22.79 -21.61 0.72
C VAL A 380 -24.00 -20.71 0.99
N THR A 381 -23.84 -19.41 0.88
CA THR A 381 -24.91 -18.44 1.11
C THR A 381 -25.35 -17.84 -0.22
N CYS A 382 -26.61 -18.05 -0.60
CA CYS A 382 -27.21 -17.57 -1.85
C CYS A 382 -28.23 -16.47 -1.58
N TYR A 383 -28.31 -15.49 -2.48
CA TYR A 383 -29.27 -14.39 -2.41
C TYR A 383 -30.04 -14.19 -3.72
N SER A 384 -29.35 -13.84 -4.79
CA SER A 384 -29.94 -13.54 -6.10
C SER A 384 -29.13 -14.12 -7.26
N GLU A 385 -28.22 -15.01 -6.98
CA GLU A 385 -27.33 -15.65 -7.97
C GLU A 385 -28.14 -16.57 -8.89
N GLY A 386 -27.64 -16.71 -10.11
CA GLY A 386 -28.22 -17.58 -11.13
C GLY A 386 -27.74 -19.03 -11.00
N GLU A 387 -28.41 -19.92 -11.74
CA GLU A 387 -28.13 -21.36 -11.72
C GLU A 387 -26.66 -21.68 -12.05
N GLU A 388 -26.07 -21.03 -13.06
CA GLU A 388 -24.70 -21.27 -13.49
C GLU A 388 -23.68 -20.99 -12.35
N SER A 389 -23.86 -19.90 -11.62
CA SER A 389 -23.00 -19.52 -10.51
C SER A 389 -23.11 -20.51 -9.34
N ILE A 390 -24.34 -20.81 -8.90
CA ILE A 390 -24.58 -21.72 -7.79
C ILE A 390 -24.11 -23.13 -8.13
N ARG A 391 -24.45 -23.63 -9.32
CA ARG A 391 -23.99 -24.93 -9.81
C ARG A 391 -22.47 -24.99 -9.85
N GLY A 392 -21.82 -23.98 -10.45
CA GLY A 392 -20.36 -23.95 -10.56
C GLY A 392 -19.65 -23.93 -9.18
N THR A 393 -20.23 -23.28 -8.19
CA THR A 393 -19.72 -23.30 -6.81
C THR A 393 -19.92 -24.68 -6.17
N CYS A 394 -21.14 -25.24 -6.24
CA CYS A 394 -21.46 -26.54 -5.66
C CYS A 394 -20.65 -27.68 -6.33
N ASP A 395 -20.53 -27.67 -7.67
CA ASP A 395 -19.71 -28.63 -8.41
C ASP A 395 -18.27 -28.61 -7.94
N SER A 396 -17.70 -27.41 -7.76
CA SER A 396 -16.33 -27.25 -7.31
C SER A 396 -16.09 -27.70 -5.88
N LEU A 397 -17.06 -27.48 -4.98
CA LEU A 397 -17.00 -27.90 -3.58
C LEU A 397 -17.15 -29.43 -3.45
N CYS A 398 -18.16 -30.00 -4.12
CA CYS A 398 -18.43 -31.42 -4.07
C CYS A 398 -17.38 -32.24 -4.79
N GLY A 399 -16.80 -31.70 -5.88
CA GLY A 399 -15.70 -32.31 -6.63
C GLY A 399 -14.33 -32.23 -5.95
N THR A 400 -14.23 -31.72 -4.70
CA THR A 400 -12.97 -31.71 -3.97
C THR A 400 -12.50 -33.12 -3.62
N THR A 401 -11.17 -33.33 -3.56
CA THR A 401 -10.53 -34.62 -3.22
C THR A 401 -10.76 -35.07 -1.78
N PHE A 402 -11.56 -34.34 -1.01
CA PHE A 402 -11.96 -34.69 0.35
C PHE A 402 -13.08 -35.73 0.36
N SER A 403 -13.10 -36.61 1.37
CA SER A 403 -14.07 -37.71 1.45
C SER A 403 -15.52 -37.24 1.52
N ASP A 404 -16.39 -37.78 0.67
CA ASP A 404 -17.82 -37.44 0.66
C ASP A 404 -18.55 -37.80 1.97
N SER A 405 -18.06 -38.82 2.69
CA SER A 405 -18.63 -39.23 3.98
C SER A 405 -18.29 -38.27 5.12
N HIS A 406 -17.29 -37.40 4.96
CA HIS A 406 -16.83 -36.46 5.98
C HIS A 406 -17.14 -34.99 5.63
N LYS A 407 -17.79 -34.73 4.50
CA LYS A 407 -18.21 -33.37 4.11
C LYS A 407 -19.72 -33.25 3.96
N LEU A 408 -20.28 -32.13 4.39
CA LEU A 408 -21.69 -31.77 4.27
C LEU A 408 -21.81 -30.45 3.51
N LEU A 409 -22.50 -30.45 2.38
CA LEU A 409 -22.85 -29.23 1.70
C LEU A 409 -24.06 -28.59 2.39
N PHE A 410 -23.93 -27.34 2.84
CA PHE A 410 -24.96 -26.59 3.55
C PHE A 410 -25.26 -25.29 2.80
N ILE A 411 -26.38 -25.25 2.09
CA ILE A 411 -26.78 -24.09 1.28
C ILE A 411 -27.83 -23.31 2.06
N VAL A 412 -27.69 -21.98 2.13
CA VAL A 412 -28.71 -21.10 2.72
C VAL A 412 -29.16 -20.08 1.69
N ALA A 413 -30.42 -20.17 1.27
CA ALA A 413 -31.07 -19.18 0.42
C ALA A 413 -31.70 -18.07 1.29
N ASP A 414 -31.22 -16.84 1.13
CA ASP A 414 -31.61 -15.69 1.95
C ASP A 414 -32.87 -15.00 1.44
N GLY A 415 -34.01 -15.63 1.65
CA GLY A 415 -35.31 -15.18 1.20
C GLY A 415 -35.76 -15.79 -0.12
N ILE A 416 -37.04 -15.65 -0.43
CA ILE A 416 -37.62 -16.06 -1.70
C ILE A 416 -37.42 -14.94 -2.71
N ILE A 417 -36.27 -14.98 -3.39
CA ILE A 417 -35.84 -13.91 -4.29
C ILE A 417 -35.57 -14.47 -5.69
N LYS A 418 -35.99 -13.70 -6.69
CA LYS A 418 -35.68 -13.93 -8.08
C LYS A 418 -34.59 -12.94 -8.52
N GLY A 419 -33.43 -13.43 -8.91
CA GLY A 419 -32.33 -12.61 -9.44
C GLY A 419 -32.68 -11.95 -10.77
N SER A 420 -32.04 -10.83 -11.04
CA SER A 420 -32.19 -10.13 -12.32
C SER A 420 -31.68 -11.02 -13.46
N GLY A 421 -32.54 -11.32 -14.44
CA GLY A 421 -32.19 -12.19 -15.56
C GLY A 421 -32.43 -13.69 -15.34
N ASN A 422 -32.88 -14.10 -14.15
CA ASN A 422 -33.22 -15.49 -13.87
C ASN A 422 -34.70 -15.76 -14.18
N ASP A 423 -34.99 -16.94 -14.71
CA ASP A 423 -36.40 -17.37 -14.98
C ASP A 423 -37.09 -17.87 -13.71
N ARG A 424 -36.34 -18.45 -12.78
CA ARG A 424 -36.83 -19.04 -11.52
C ARG A 424 -36.28 -18.31 -10.29
N SER A 425 -36.87 -18.55 -9.14
CA SER A 425 -36.34 -18.02 -7.88
C SER A 425 -35.04 -18.75 -7.48
N THR A 426 -34.15 -18.08 -6.76
CA THR A 426 -32.91 -18.69 -6.25
C THR A 426 -33.16 -19.92 -5.37
N PRO A 427 -34.20 -19.95 -4.47
CA PRO A 427 -34.56 -21.16 -3.76
C PRO A 427 -34.95 -22.33 -4.66
N ASP A 428 -35.77 -22.10 -5.71
CA ASP A 428 -36.17 -23.16 -6.63
C ASP A 428 -34.97 -23.74 -7.39
N ILE A 429 -34.05 -22.87 -7.79
CA ILE A 429 -32.78 -23.29 -8.39
C ILE A 429 -32.01 -24.22 -7.43
N CYS A 430 -31.86 -23.82 -6.17
CA CYS A 430 -31.14 -24.63 -5.19
C CYS A 430 -31.78 -25.99 -4.96
N ILE A 431 -33.13 -26.05 -4.89
CA ILE A 431 -33.87 -27.31 -4.68
C ILE A 431 -33.66 -28.28 -5.85
N ASP A 432 -33.67 -27.78 -7.07
CA ASP A 432 -33.53 -28.61 -8.28
C ASP A 432 -32.09 -29.14 -8.50
N LEU A 433 -31.13 -28.58 -7.78
CA LEU A 433 -29.73 -29.03 -7.88
C LEU A 433 -29.44 -30.31 -7.10
N ILE A 434 -30.32 -30.76 -6.21
CA ILE A 434 -30.11 -31.92 -5.35
C ILE A 434 -31.05 -33.08 -5.68
N GLU A 435 -30.57 -34.31 -5.48
CA GLU A 435 -31.42 -35.49 -5.38
C GLU A 435 -32.09 -35.47 -4.01
N GLN A 436 -33.37 -35.02 -3.96
CA GLN A 436 -34.09 -34.89 -2.70
C GLN A 436 -34.42 -36.26 -2.11
N GLU A 437 -34.32 -36.36 -0.81
CA GLU A 437 -34.72 -37.54 -0.07
C GLU A 437 -36.27 -37.62 0.03
N GLU A 438 -36.86 -38.72 -0.41
CA GLU A 438 -38.29 -38.88 -0.49
C GLU A 438 -39.04 -38.65 0.85
N SER A 439 -38.41 -39.09 1.96
CA SER A 439 -38.97 -38.93 3.29
C SER A 439 -39.08 -37.48 3.76
N PHE A 440 -38.44 -36.53 3.09
CA PHE A 440 -38.36 -35.11 3.45
C PHE A 440 -38.67 -34.17 2.29
N ARG A 441 -39.41 -34.64 1.29
CA ARG A 441 -39.66 -33.91 0.04
C ARG A 441 -40.46 -32.62 0.22
N ASP A 442 -41.36 -32.57 1.18
CA ASP A 442 -42.18 -31.37 1.48
C ASP A 442 -41.98 -30.90 2.92
N PRO A 443 -40.88 -30.21 3.22
CA PRO A 443 -40.57 -29.77 4.57
C PRO A 443 -41.55 -28.66 5.02
N GLN A 444 -42.04 -28.77 6.26
CA GLN A 444 -42.82 -27.72 6.88
C GLN A 444 -41.90 -26.56 7.30
N PRO A 445 -42.38 -25.31 7.22
CA PRO A 445 -41.62 -24.15 7.68
C PRO A 445 -41.43 -24.19 9.21
N CYS A 446 -40.17 -24.09 9.63
CA CYS A 446 -39.76 -24.10 11.02
C CYS A 446 -39.35 -22.69 11.47
N SER A 447 -39.82 -22.28 12.66
CA SER A 447 -39.49 -20.95 13.20
C SER A 447 -38.09 -20.90 13.81
N TYR A 448 -37.48 -19.72 13.67
CA TYR A 448 -36.21 -19.38 14.30
C TYR A 448 -36.12 -17.88 14.60
N LEU A 449 -35.16 -17.50 15.44
CA LEU A 449 -34.89 -16.12 15.79
C LEU A 449 -33.76 -15.56 14.90
N ALA A 450 -34.13 -14.65 13.99
CA ALA A 450 -33.20 -14.06 13.04
C ALA A 450 -32.45 -12.85 13.62
N VAL A 451 -31.32 -12.55 13.03
CA VAL A 451 -30.54 -11.33 13.34
C VAL A 451 -31.16 -10.12 12.64
N ALA A 452 -32.24 -9.62 13.23
CA ALA A 452 -32.98 -8.47 12.72
C ALA A 452 -33.61 -7.68 13.87
N ALA A 453 -34.19 -6.51 13.59
CA ALA A 453 -34.90 -5.69 14.57
C ALA A 453 -36.42 -5.75 14.40
N GLY A 454 -37.15 -5.61 15.51
CA GLY A 454 -38.63 -5.57 15.54
C GLY A 454 -39.28 -6.87 15.09
N SER A 455 -40.38 -6.78 14.33
CA SER A 455 -41.15 -7.95 13.84
C SER A 455 -40.32 -8.89 12.95
N LYS A 456 -39.24 -8.39 12.31
CA LYS A 456 -38.34 -9.20 11.48
C LYS A 456 -37.45 -10.18 12.26
N GLN A 457 -37.41 -10.10 13.59
CA GLN A 457 -36.71 -11.09 14.42
C GLN A 457 -37.30 -12.49 14.30
N HIS A 458 -38.62 -12.59 14.16
CA HIS A 458 -39.26 -13.86 13.90
C HIS A 458 -39.19 -14.18 12.41
N ASN A 459 -38.56 -15.29 12.11
CA ASN A 459 -38.46 -15.77 10.73
C ASN A 459 -38.77 -17.26 10.67
N MET A 460 -39.14 -17.72 9.51
CA MET A 460 -39.35 -19.14 9.25
C MET A 460 -38.44 -19.61 8.11
N ALA A 461 -38.03 -20.86 8.19
CA ALA A 461 -37.23 -21.47 7.14
C ALA A 461 -37.69 -22.92 6.90
N LYS A 462 -37.55 -23.36 5.66
CA LYS A 462 -37.75 -24.74 5.22
C LYS A 462 -36.41 -25.39 5.03
N VAL A 463 -36.26 -26.63 5.48
CA VAL A 463 -35.01 -27.38 5.30
C VAL A 463 -35.24 -28.54 4.35
N TYR A 464 -34.66 -28.50 3.19
CA TYR A 464 -34.61 -29.61 2.24
C TYR A 464 -33.34 -30.43 2.48
N CYS A 465 -33.40 -31.72 2.25
CA CYS A 465 -32.25 -32.58 2.38
C CYS A 465 -32.18 -33.60 1.26
N GLY A 466 -30.98 -34.03 0.94
CA GLY A 466 -30.71 -34.97 -0.11
C GLY A 466 -29.21 -35.08 -0.40
N HIS A 467 -28.89 -35.39 -1.62
CA HIS A 467 -27.50 -35.53 -2.05
C HIS A 467 -27.25 -34.64 -3.29
N TYR A 468 -26.12 -33.99 -3.29
CA TYR A 468 -25.59 -33.30 -4.46
C TYR A 468 -24.69 -34.26 -5.23
N VAL A 469 -24.97 -34.47 -6.53
CA VAL A 469 -24.26 -35.43 -7.36
C VAL A 469 -23.46 -34.71 -8.43
N VAL A 470 -22.14 -34.93 -8.49
CA VAL A 470 -21.27 -34.42 -9.53
C VAL A 470 -20.21 -35.45 -9.87
N GLY A 471 -20.21 -35.97 -11.12
CA GLY A 471 -19.32 -37.03 -11.54
C GLY A 471 -19.49 -38.29 -10.68
N GLU A 472 -18.43 -38.74 -10.02
CA GLU A 472 -18.43 -39.89 -9.10
C GLU A 472 -18.75 -39.51 -7.64
N HIS A 473 -18.83 -38.21 -7.34
CA HIS A 473 -19.07 -37.70 -5.99
C HIS A 473 -20.55 -37.61 -5.67
N ARG A 474 -20.94 -38.12 -4.52
CA ARG A 474 -22.29 -38.01 -3.98
C ARG A 474 -22.23 -37.46 -2.57
N THR A 475 -22.31 -36.13 -2.46
CA THR A 475 -22.12 -35.40 -1.21
C THR A 475 -23.46 -35.16 -0.49
N PRO A 476 -23.61 -35.46 0.80
CA PRO A 476 -24.78 -35.08 1.59
C PRO A 476 -25.00 -33.57 1.53
N CYS A 477 -26.28 -33.17 1.33
CA CYS A 477 -26.63 -31.76 1.14
C CYS A 477 -27.86 -31.39 1.96
N LEU A 478 -27.78 -30.23 2.62
CA LEU A 478 -28.91 -29.56 3.28
C LEU A 478 -29.11 -28.18 2.66
N ILE A 479 -30.36 -27.84 2.36
CA ILE A 479 -30.75 -26.53 1.85
C ILE A 479 -31.70 -25.87 2.82
N VAL A 480 -31.34 -24.73 3.37
CA VAL A 480 -32.17 -23.91 4.24
C VAL A 480 -32.72 -22.73 3.44
N ILE A 481 -34.02 -22.67 3.28
CA ILE A 481 -34.71 -21.59 2.57
C ILE A 481 -35.41 -20.72 3.58
N LYS A 482 -35.00 -19.47 3.72
CA LYS A 482 -35.68 -18.49 4.56
C LYS A 482 -36.94 -18.04 3.86
N CYS A 483 -38.09 -18.45 4.35
CA CYS A 483 -39.36 -18.19 3.69
C CYS A 483 -40.16 -17.01 4.27
N GLY A 484 -39.74 -16.43 5.41
CA GLY A 484 -40.47 -15.36 6.07
C GLY A 484 -41.61 -15.86 6.98
N ALA A 485 -42.04 -15.00 7.90
CA ALA A 485 -43.25 -15.24 8.70
C ALA A 485 -44.50 -15.19 7.81
N PRO A 486 -45.62 -15.77 8.24
CA PRO A 486 -46.85 -15.74 7.44
C PRO A 486 -47.33 -14.34 7.02
N GLU A 487 -47.10 -13.35 7.87
CA GLU A 487 -47.44 -11.94 7.61
C GLU A 487 -46.53 -11.27 6.58
N GLU A 488 -45.43 -11.90 6.22
CA GLU A 488 -44.39 -11.34 5.33
C GLU A 488 -44.45 -11.96 3.92
N GLN A 489 -45.33 -12.89 3.67
CA GLN A 489 -45.42 -13.64 2.40
C GLN A 489 -45.66 -12.72 1.19
N ASP A 490 -46.45 -11.65 1.37
CA ASP A 490 -46.77 -10.67 0.32
C ASP A 490 -45.71 -9.57 0.17
N ALA A 491 -44.61 -9.61 0.94
CA ALA A 491 -43.53 -8.65 0.83
C ALA A 491 -42.70 -8.86 -0.44
N ALA A 492 -42.04 -7.81 -0.93
CA ALA A 492 -41.21 -7.88 -2.10
C ALA A 492 -40.01 -8.86 -1.94
N LYS A 493 -39.59 -9.13 -0.70
CA LYS A 493 -38.46 -10.01 -0.36
C LYS A 493 -38.78 -10.80 0.92
N PRO A 494 -39.71 -11.77 0.87
CA PRO A 494 -40.07 -12.50 2.06
C PRO A 494 -38.90 -13.35 2.58
N GLY A 495 -38.71 -13.36 3.89
CA GLY A 495 -37.66 -14.13 4.56
C GLY A 495 -36.26 -13.58 4.49
N ASN A 496 -35.98 -12.51 3.74
CA ASN A 496 -34.66 -11.94 3.64
C ASN A 496 -34.17 -11.30 4.94
N ARG A 497 -33.02 -11.72 5.44
CA ARG A 497 -32.39 -11.22 6.69
C ARG A 497 -30.87 -10.92 6.50
N GLY A 498 -30.35 -11.14 5.30
CA GLY A 498 -28.95 -10.92 4.95
C GLY A 498 -28.02 -12.09 5.24
N LYS A 499 -26.85 -12.05 4.64
CA LYS A 499 -25.82 -13.08 4.71
C LYS A 499 -25.37 -13.38 6.15
N ARG A 500 -25.27 -12.35 7.00
CA ARG A 500 -24.88 -12.53 8.41
C ARG A 500 -25.86 -13.41 9.19
N ASP A 501 -27.15 -13.25 8.95
CA ASP A 501 -28.17 -14.11 9.56
C ASP A 501 -28.04 -15.57 9.09
N SER A 502 -27.72 -15.79 7.80
CA SER A 502 -27.46 -17.13 7.26
C SER A 502 -26.30 -17.81 7.97
N GLN A 503 -25.23 -17.08 8.26
CA GLN A 503 -24.10 -17.58 9.03
C GLN A 503 -24.49 -17.88 10.48
N MET A 504 -25.31 -17.02 11.09
CA MET A 504 -25.74 -17.18 12.48
C MET A 504 -26.69 -18.37 12.67
N ILE A 505 -27.48 -18.76 11.66
CA ILE A 505 -28.27 -19.99 11.71
C ILE A 505 -27.36 -21.18 12.00
N LEU A 506 -26.27 -21.32 11.24
CA LEU A 506 -25.33 -22.41 11.42
C LEU A 506 -24.58 -22.32 12.75
N MET A 507 -24.08 -21.13 13.10
CA MET A 507 -23.32 -20.93 14.35
C MET A 507 -24.19 -21.18 15.61
N ASN A 508 -25.42 -20.70 15.63
CA ASN A 508 -26.34 -20.97 16.73
C ASN A 508 -26.69 -22.46 16.84
N PHE A 509 -26.93 -23.11 15.71
CA PHE A 509 -27.18 -24.54 15.67
C PHE A 509 -26.06 -25.33 16.33
N PHE A 510 -24.81 -25.12 15.91
CA PHE A 510 -23.67 -25.82 16.51
C PHE A 510 -23.43 -25.43 17.97
N SER A 511 -23.57 -24.16 18.32
CA SER A 511 -23.46 -23.73 19.71
C SER A 511 -24.46 -24.46 20.60
N ASN A 512 -25.72 -24.56 20.17
CA ASN A 512 -26.76 -25.24 20.95
C ASN A 512 -26.53 -26.76 21.02
N VAL A 513 -26.02 -27.36 19.94
CA VAL A 513 -25.63 -28.79 19.92
C VAL A 513 -24.47 -29.07 20.88
N VAL A 514 -23.38 -28.33 20.78
CA VAL A 514 -22.14 -28.55 21.58
C VAL A 514 -22.41 -28.31 23.07
N HIS A 515 -23.19 -27.27 23.40
CA HIS A 515 -23.49 -26.93 24.79
C HIS A 515 -24.73 -27.61 25.35
N ASN A 516 -25.39 -28.49 24.57
CA ASN A 516 -26.65 -29.16 24.96
C ASN A 516 -27.71 -28.17 25.44
N GLU A 517 -27.89 -27.08 24.68
CA GLU A 517 -28.92 -26.08 24.94
C GLU A 517 -30.23 -26.43 24.22
N ARG A 518 -31.31 -25.72 24.59
CA ARG A 518 -32.62 -25.95 23.93
C ARG A 518 -32.56 -25.44 22.50
N MET A 519 -32.90 -26.32 21.57
CA MET A 519 -32.98 -26.01 20.14
C MET A 519 -34.33 -25.36 19.80
N VAL A 520 -34.28 -24.40 18.88
CA VAL A 520 -35.48 -23.89 18.20
C VAL A 520 -35.98 -24.91 17.16
N PRO A 521 -37.22 -24.83 16.70
CA PRO A 521 -37.76 -25.78 15.72
C PRO A 521 -36.90 -26.00 14.49
N LEU A 522 -36.32 -24.96 13.95
CA LEU A 522 -35.40 -25.04 12.81
C LEU A 522 -34.14 -25.88 13.15
N GLU A 523 -33.51 -25.63 14.29
CA GLU A 523 -32.31 -26.33 14.72
C GLU A 523 -32.58 -27.82 14.99
N TYR A 524 -33.75 -28.16 15.53
CA TYR A 524 -34.14 -29.54 15.72
C TYR A 524 -34.34 -30.27 14.38
N ASP A 525 -34.97 -29.60 13.39
CA ASP A 525 -35.14 -30.17 12.05
C ASP A 525 -33.80 -30.39 11.34
N LEU A 526 -32.84 -29.44 11.49
CA LEU A 526 -31.46 -29.59 11.03
C LEU A 526 -30.78 -30.78 11.68
N PHE A 527 -30.87 -30.92 13.01
CA PHE A 527 -30.27 -32.04 13.75
C PHE A 527 -30.74 -33.40 13.21
N ARG A 528 -32.06 -33.52 13.06
CA ARG A 528 -32.69 -34.75 12.59
C ARG A 528 -32.26 -35.13 11.18
N LYS A 529 -32.14 -34.15 10.28
CA LYS A 529 -31.77 -34.33 8.88
C LYS A 529 -30.28 -34.62 8.70
N VAL A 530 -29.38 -33.96 9.46
CA VAL A 530 -27.96 -34.31 9.49
C VAL A 530 -27.77 -35.76 9.93
N HIS A 531 -28.43 -36.14 11.04
CA HIS A 531 -28.32 -37.48 11.55
C HIS A 531 -28.83 -38.54 10.57
N PHE A 532 -29.93 -38.22 9.87
CA PHE A 532 -30.51 -39.12 8.86
C PHE A 532 -29.58 -39.31 7.66
N LEU A 533 -29.03 -38.21 7.11
CA LEU A 533 -28.19 -38.23 5.90
C LEU A 533 -26.84 -38.88 6.12
N MET A 534 -26.20 -38.60 7.24
CA MET A 534 -24.81 -38.97 7.48
C MET A 534 -24.63 -40.07 8.56
N ASN A 535 -25.69 -40.42 9.26
CA ASN A 535 -25.67 -41.35 10.40
C ASN A 535 -24.68 -40.96 11.49
N VAL A 536 -24.39 -39.67 11.63
CA VAL A 536 -23.56 -39.07 12.68
C VAL A 536 -24.31 -37.97 13.40
N THR A 537 -23.89 -37.65 14.61
CA THR A 537 -24.44 -36.51 15.35
C THR A 537 -23.69 -35.24 15.01
N PRO A 538 -24.36 -34.07 14.94
CA PRO A 538 -23.74 -32.82 14.52
C PRO A 538 -22.60 -32.32 15.39
N ASP A 539 -22.42 -32.84 16.62
CA ASP A 539 -21.30 -32.54 17.50
C ASP A 539 -19.93 -33.06 16.98
N LEU A 540 -19.96 -33.93 15.95
CA LEU A 540 -18.73 -34.44 15.31
C LEU A 540 -18.14 -33.47 14.30
N PHE A 541 -18.88 -32.45 13.86
CA PHE A 541 -18.34 -31.47 12.92
C PHE A 541 -17.42 -30.49 13.63
N GLU A 542 -16.18 -30.39 13.15
CA GLU A 542 -15.15 -29.56 13.75
C GLU A 542 -14.81 -28.31 12.90
N ILE A 543 -15.03 -28.37 11.59
CA ILE A 543 -14.60 -27.35 10.64
C ILE A 543 -15.76 -26.85 9.80
N VAL A 544 -15.82 -25.53 9.58
CA VAL A 544 -16.74 -24.89 8.65
C VAL A 544 -15.94 -24.13 7.59
N LEU A 545 -16.13 -24.50 6.33
CA LEU A 545 -15.65 -23.76 5.17
C LEU A 545 -16.79 -22.87 4.65
N MET A 546 -16.61 -21.57 4.65
CA MET A 546 -17.57 -20.62 4.08
C MET A 546 -17.14 -20.18 2.69
N VAL A 547 -18.05 -20.30 1.72
CA VAL A 547 -17.79 -19.94 0.31
C VAL A 547 -18.98 -19.15 -0.23
N ASP A 548 -18.71 -18.12 -1.02
CA ASP A 548 -19.76 -17.36 -1.71
C ASP A 548 -20.30 -18.14 -2.92
N ALA A 549 -21.57 -17.91 -3.25
CA ALA A 549 -22.30 -18.68 -4.27
C ALA A 549 -21.80 -18.49 -5.72
N ASP A 550 -20.82 -17.62 -5.93
CA ASP A 550 -20.17 -17.32 -7.22
C ASP A 550 -18.68 -17.68 -7.25
N THR A 551 -18.21 -18.42 -6.24
CA THR A 551 -16.80 -18.73 -6.05
C THR A 551 -16.49 -20.19 -6.37
N LYS A 552 -15.53 -20.43 -7.25
CA LYS A 552 -15.04 -21.78 -7.57
C LYS A 552 -13.85 -22.16 -6.70
N VAL A 553 -13.91 -23.31 -6.08
CA VAL A 553 -12.88 -23.85 -5.18
C VAL A 553 -12.01 -24.85 -5.95
N TYR A 554 -10.69 -24.80 -5.75
CA TYR A 554 -9.80 -25.82 -6.35
C TYR A 554 -9.95 -27.17 -5.63
N GLU A 555 -9.76 -28.25 -6.37
CA GLU A 555 -9.99 -29.64 -5.91
C GLU A 555 -9.27 -30.00 -4.61
N ASP A 556 -8.05 -29.53 -4.41
CA ASP A 556 -7.25 -29.80 -3.21
C ASP A 556 -7.45 -28.82 -2.05
N SER A 557 -8.18 -27.71 -2.26
CA SER A 557 -8.26 -26.61 -1.29
C SER A 557 -8.80 -27.05 0.06
N LEU A 558 -9.91 -27.79 0.09
CA LEU A 558 -10.51 -28.24 1.35
C LEU A 558 -9.54 -29.11 2.13
N ARG A 559 -8.90 -30.07 1.47
CA ARG A 559 -7.91 -30.95 2.10
C ARG A 559 -6.73 -30.20 2.66
N LEU A 560 -6.19 -29.22 1.91
CA LEU A 560 -5.04 -28.43 2.37
C LEU A 560 -5.40 -27.56 3.58
N LEU A 561 -6.57 -26.94 3.60
CA LEU A 561 -7.07 -26.16 4.74
C LEU A 561 -7.25 -27.02 5.99
N VAL A 562 -7.87 -28.19 5.84
CA VAL A 562 -8.04 -29.15 6.94
C VAL A 562 -6.68 -29.62 7.47
N ASN A 563 -5.73 -29.93 6.59
CA ASN A 563 -4.37 -30.33 7.00
C ASN A 563 -3.67 -29.22 7.82
N CYS A 564 -3.83 -27.93 7.42
CA CYS A 564 -3.27 -26.82 8.18
C CYS A 564 -3.80 -26.78 9.61
N MET A 565 -5.11 -26.91 9.79
CA MET A 565 -5.74 -26.91 11.12
C MET A 565 -5.35 -28.12 11.96
N ASN A 566 -5.16 -29.27 11.32
CA ASN A 566 -4.67 -30.49 12.00
C ASN A 566 -3.19 -30.39 12.41
N ASN A 567 -2.35 -29.73 11.61
CA ASN A 567 -0.92 -29.58 11.90
C ASN A 567 -0.66 -28.57 13.01
N ASP A 568 -1.48 -27.52 13.09
CA ASP A 568 -1.38 -26.49 14.13
C ASP A 568 -2.73 -26.23 14.78
N GLN A 569 -2.90 -26.70 16.01
CA GLN A 569 -4.14 -26.59 16.79
C GLN A 569 -4.39 -25.17 17.35
N LEU A 570 -3.44 -24.26 17.22
CA LEU A 570 -3.61 -22.85 17.60
C LEU A 570 -4.30 -22.04 16.50
N ILE A 571 -4.40 -22.61 15.30
CA ILE A 571 -5.08 -21.96 14.18
C ILE A 571 -6.59 -22.06 14.42
N MET A 572 -7.23 -20.89 14.67
CA MET A 572 -8.68 -20.80 14.81
C MET A 572 -9.40 -20.52 13.49
N GLY A 573 -8.73 -19.96 12.52
CA GLY A 573 -9.30 -19.63 11.23
C GLY A 573 -8.23 -19.49 10.16
N LEU A 574 -8.61 -19.86 8.94
CA LEU A 574 -7.79 -19.76 7.75
C LEU A 574 -8.56 -19.07 6.64
N CYS A 575 -7.87 -18.41 5.74
CA CYS A 575 -8.46 -17.97 4.49
C CYS A 575 -7.66 -18.51 3.30
N GLY A 576 -8.36 -18.90 2.25
CA GLY A 576 -7.76 -19.25 0.97
C GLY A 576 -7.32 -18.01 0.20
N GLU A 577 -6.39 -18.19 -0.73
CA GLU A 577 -6.03 -17.16 -1.71
C GLU A 577 -7.15 -17.02 -2.74
N THR A 578 -7.73 -15.83 -2.85
CA THR A 578 -8.75 -15.53 -3.86
C THR A 578 -8.08 -15.05 -5.15
N LYS A 579 -8.40 -15.68 -6.28
CA LYS A 579 -7.92 -15.32 -7.62
C LYS A 579 -9.09 -14.92 -8.51
N ILE A 580 -8.87 -13.95 -9.39
CA ILE A 580 -9.88 -13.49 -10.33
C ILE A 580 -9.97 -14.50 -11.49
N ALA A 581 -11.16 -15.01 -11.78
CA ALA A 581 -11.38 -15.99 -12.85
C ALA A 581 -11.25 -15.34 -14.22
N ASN A 582 -11.82 -14.16 -14.43
CA ASN A 582 -11.91 -13.46 -15.71
C ASN A 582 -10.74 -12.45 -15.93
N LYS A 583 -9.50 -12.88 -15.71
CA LYS A 583 -8.27 -12.05 -15.72
C LYS A 583 -8.07 -11.22 -17.00
N ARG A 584 -8.62 -11.67 -18.14
CA ARG A 584 -8.31 -11.13 -19.48
C ARG A 584 -9.50 -10.45 -20.14
N ASP A 585 -10.62 -10.28 -19.46
CA ASP A 585 -11.83 -9.72 -20.05
C ASP A 585 -11.70 -8.22 -20.32
N SER A 586 -10.97 -7.50 -19.47
CA SER A 586 -10.78 -6.06 -19.62
C SER A 586 -9.49 -5.60 -18.93
N TRP A 587 -9.06 -4.36 -19.24
CA TRP A 587 -7.95 -3.72 -18.53
C TRP A 587 -8.26 -3.52 -17.03
N VAL A 588 -9.54 -3.35 -16.67
CA VAL A 588 -9.99 -3.23 -15.28
C VAL A 588 -9.75 -4.55 -14.53
N THR A 589 -10.12 -5.69 -15.13
CA THR A 589 -9.85 -7.00 -14.52
C THR A 589 -8.36 -7.29 -14.40
N ALA A 590 -7.53 -6.81 -15.32
CA ALA A 590 -6.08 -6.92 -15.23
C ALA A 590 -5.51 -6.12 -14.03
N ILE A 591 -6.02 -4.90 -13.76
CA ILE A 591 -5.66 -4.12 -12.57
C ILE A 591 -6.11 -4.84 -11.29
N GLN A 592 -7.32 -5.41 -11.29
CA GLN A 592 -7.82 -6.18 -10.16
C GLN A 592 -6.95 -7.41 -9.86
N VAL A 593 -6.44 -8.10 -10.89
CA VAL A 593 -5.48 -9.21 -10.69
C VAL A 593 -4.25 -8.76 -9.92
N PHE A 594 -3.70 -7.58 -10.25
CA PHE A 594 -2.54 -7.02 -9.56
C PHE A 594 -2.88 -6.66 -8.10
N GLU A 595 -4.03 -6.02 -7.87
CA GLU A 595 -4.51 -5.68 -6.53
C GLU A 595 -4.72 -6.92 -5.65
N TYR A 596 -5.37 -7.95 -6.20
CA TYR A 596 -5.60 -9.21 -5.50
C TYR A 596 -4.29 -9.96 -5.20
N TYR A 597 -3.34 -9.93 -6.12
CA TYR A 597 -2.02 -10.51 -5.87
C TYR A 597 -1.31 -9.83 -4.70
N ILE A 598 -1.33 -8.50 -4.64
CA ILE A 598 -0.71 -7.77 -3.53
C ILE A 598 -1.46 -8.00 -2.22
N SER A 599 -2.79 -7.84 -2.20
CA SER A 599 -3.60 -7.90 -0.98
C SER A 599 -3.84 -9.33 -0.48
N HIS A 600 -4.19 -10.27 -1.36
CA HIS A 600 -4.56 -11.64 -0.98
C HIS A 600 -3.42 -12.64 -1.02
N HIS A 601 -2.33 -12.37 -1.74
CA HIS A 601 -1.17 -13.25 -1.75
C HIS A 601 -0.04 -12.68 -0.91
N LEU A 602 0.51 -11.53 -1.30
CA LEU A 602 1.73 -11.01 -0.73
C LEU A 602 1.55 -10.50 0.71
N SER A 603 0.50 -9.69 0.96
CA SER A 603 0.26 -9.15 2.30
C SER A 603 -0.16 -10.22 3.28
N LYS A 604 -1.06 -11.14 2.88
CA LYS A 604 -1.49 -12.23 3.76
C LYS A 604 -0.40 -13.26 4.03
N ALA A 605 0.45 -13.55 3.04
CA ALA A 605 1.63 -14.40 3.25
C ALA A 605 2.61 -13.76 4.25
N PHE A 606 2.84 -12.44 4.15
CA PHE A 606 3.65 -11.71 5.12
C PHE A 606 3.04 -11.75 6.54
N GLU A 607 1.74 -11.46 6.69
CA GLU A 607 1.04 -11.49 7.97
C GLU A 607 1.05 -12.89 8.60
N SER A 608 0.89 -13.92 7.78
CA SER A 608 0.88 -15.32 8.24
C SER A 608 2.19 -15.77 8.88
N VAL A 609 3.33 -15.15 8.54
CA VAL A 609 4.62 -15.41 9.21
C VAL A 609 4.55 -15.05 10.70
N PHE A 610 3.75 -14.03 11.05
CA PHE A 610 3.56 -13.57 12.43
C PHE A 610 2.38 -14.25 13.14
N GLY A 611 1.70 -15.17 12.49
CA GLY A 611 0.57 -15.92 13.06
C GLY A 611 -0.75 -15.16 13.13
N GLY A 612 -0.89 -14.07 12.38
CA GLY A 612 -2.12 -13.30 12.28
C GLY A 612 -2.45 -12.98 10.82
N VAL A 613 -3.75 -13.01 10.48
CA VAL A 613 -4.26 -12.55 9.18
C VAL A 613 -5.44 -11.63 9.44
N THR A 614 -5.38 -10.41 8.93
CA THR A 614 -6.43 -9.39 9.05
C THR A 614 -7.33 -9.33 7.82
#